data_6f2c85453b075b117f4b5d7968f0c9dd
#
_entry.id   6f2c85453b075b117f4b5d7968f0c9dd
#
_cell.length_a   1.000
_cell.length_b   1.000
_cell.length_c   1.000
_cell.angle_alpha   90.00
_cell.angle_beta   90.00
_cell.angle_gamma   90.00
#
_symmetry.space_group_name_H-M   'P 1'
#
loop_
_entity.id
_entity.type
_entity.pdbx_description
1 polymer ?
#
loop_
_entity_poly.entity_id
_entity_poly.type
_entity_poly.pdbx_seq_one_letter_code
_entity_poly.pdbx_strand_id
1 'polypeptide(L)'
;METVNRILQEKITARIAPNKAVLIFGARRVCKTVMMRKIVDNYSGRTMMLNGEDYDTLALLENRSIANYRHLLDGIDLLAIDEAQNIPQIGSILKLIVDEIPGIRVLASGSSSFDLLNKTGEPLVGRSTQFLLTPFSQREIAQTETALETRQNLEARLIYGSYPEVVMMENYERKTDYLRDIVGAYLLKDILAIDGLKNSSKMRDLLRLIAFQLGSEVSYEELGKQLGMSKTTVEKYLDLLEKVFVIYRLGAYSRNLRKEVTKAGKWYFYDNGIRNAIIGAFSPLAIRQDVGALWENYIIGERRKANFNEGLHREFYFWRTYDKQEIDLIEESADSLTALEFKWGNKMPAAPKAFQEAYPYAEFHVVNRENYLEFV
;
A
#
# COMPACT_ATOMS: atom_id res chain seq x y z
N MET A 1 -6.50 17.14 19.88
CA MET A 1 -5.73 16.91 18.63
C MET A 1 -6.72 16.69 17.51
N GLU A 2 -6.67 17.51 16.49
CA GLU A 2 -7.47 17.27 15.28
C GLU A 2 -7.03 15.96 14.64
N THR A 3 -7.98 15.05 14.47
CA THR A 3 -7.71 13.76 13.86
C THR A 3 -7.80 13.90 12.35
N VAL A 4 -6.73 13.60 11.62
CA VAL A 4 -6.74 13.51 10.16
C VAL A 4 -7.81 12.51 9.71
N ASN A 5 -8.76 12.94 8.90
CA ASN A 5 -9.81 12.05 8.38
C ASN A 5 -9.31 11.30 7.14
N ARG A 6 -9.67 10.02 7.06
CA ARG A 6 -9.32 9.19 5.90
C ARG A 6 -10.25 9.50 4.74
N ILE A 7 -9.70 9.86 3.58
CA ILE A 7 -10.47 10.13 2.37
C ILE A 7 -11.31 8.91 1.95
N LEU A 8 -10.77 7.71 2.14
CA LEU A 8 -11.47 6.48 1.81
C LEU A 8 -12.69 6.18 2.70
N GLN A 9 -12.83 6.81 3.89
CA GLN A 9 -13.91 6.47 4.82
C GLN A 9 -15.30 6.63 4.22
N GLU A 10 -15.56 7.74 3.54
CA GLU A 10 -16.87 7.99 2.91
C GLU A 10 -17.15 7.00 1.77
N LYS A 11 -16.13 6.70 0.95
CA LYS A 11 -16.26 5.73 -0.15
C LYS A 11 -16.51 4.31 0.35
N ILE A 12 -15.83 3.91 1.42
CA ILE A 12 -16.05 2.63 2.08
C ILE A 12 -17.48 2.55 2.62
N THR A 13 -17.92 3.59 3.34
CA THR A 13 -19.27 3.67 3.90
C THR A 13 -20.33 3.55 2.80
N ALA A 14 -20.16 4.25 1.68
CA ALA A 14 -21.07 4.20 0.53
C ALA A 14 -21.12 2.83 -0.17
N ARG A 15 -20.12 1.95 0.04
CA ARG A 15 -20.09 0.60 -0.54
C ARG A 15 -20.63 -0.48 0.39
N ILE A 16 -20.98 -0.15 1.62
CA ILE A 16 -21.62 -1.07 2.57
C ILE A 16 -23.05 -1.34 2.10
N ALA A 17 -23.30 -2.51 1.54
CA ALA A 17 -24.57 -2.88 0.95
C ALA A 17 -25.04 -4.28 1.41
N PRO A 18 -26.36 -4.56 1.41
CA PRO A 18 -26.88 -5.89 1.77
C PRO A 18 -26.26 -7.01 0.94
N ASN A 19 -25.94 -8.11 1.59
CA ASN A 19 -25.34 -9.30 0.99
C ASN A 19 -24.02 -9.04 0.25
N LYS A 20 -23.25 -8.05 0.72
CA LYS A 20 -21.93 -7.71 0.22
C LYS A 20 -20.93 -7.55 1.36
N ALA A 21 -19.66 -7.85 1.06
CA ALA A 21 -18.54 -7.61 1.94
C ALA A 21 -17.70 -6.43 1.44
N VAL A 22 -17.31 -5.54 2.34
CA VAL A 22 -16.30 -4.53 2.09
C VAL A 22 -15.03 -4.96 2.83
N LEU A 23 -13.92 -5.04 2.11
CA LEU A 23 -12.64 -5.51 2.63
C LEU A 23 -11.64 -4.37 2.62
N ILE A 24 -11.03 -4.09 3.78
CA ILE A 24 -10.04 -3.03 3.97
C ILE A 24 -8.69 -3.67 4.22
N PHE A 25 -7.80 -3.56 3.24
CA PHE A 25 -6.42 -4.01 3.35
C PHE A 25 -5.47 -2.85 3.61
N GLY A 26 -4.26 -3.17 4.04
CA GLY A 26 -3.21 -2.18 4.24
C GLY A 26 -2.22 -2.63 5.29
N ALA A 27 -1.03 -2.06 5.27
CA ALA A 27 0.02 -2.34 6.24
C ALA A 27 -0.48 -2.19 7.69
N ARG A 28 0.23 -2.77 8.64
CA ARG A 28 -0.06 -2.51 10.06
C ARG A 28 0.13 -1.02 10.39
N ARG A 29 -0.59 -0.53 11.39
CA ARG A 29 -0.47 0.85 11.91
C ARG A 29 -0.90 1.97 10.95
N VAL A 30 -1.68 1.67 9.90
CA VAL A 30 -2.28 2.68 9.01
C VAL A 30 -3.68 3.11 9.42
N CYS A 31 -4.10 2.83 10.67
CA CYS A 31 -5.39 3.22 11.26
C CYS A 31 -6.63 2.48 10.70
N LYS A 32 -6.51 1.22 10.23
CA LYS A 32 -7.67 0.41 9.78
C LYS A 32 -8.73 0.28 10.87
N THR A 33 -8.34 -0.19 12.06
CA THR A 33 -9.23 -0.36 13.23
C THR A 33 -9.94 0.94 13.62
N VAL A 34 -9.20 2.07 13.63
CA VAL A 34 -9.77 3.38 13.98
C VAL A 34 -10.84 3.80 12.99
N MET A 35 -10.56 3.63 11.69
CA MET A 35 -11.52 3.95 10.63
C MET A 35 -12.74 3.03 10.69
N MET A 36 -12.54 1.72 10.90
CA MET A 36 -13.65 0.77 11.05
C MET A 36 -14.55 1.13 12.23
N ARG A 37 -13.99 1.44 13.39
CA ARG A 37 -14.75 1.89 14.55
C ARG A 37 -15.58 3.13 14.24
N LYS A 38 -14.99 4.15 13.62
CA LYS A 38 -15.74 5.33 13.19
C LYS A 38 -16.92 5.00 12.27
N ILE A 39 -16.74 4.03 11.35
CA ILE A 39 -17.83 3.58 10.46
C ILE A 39 -18.92 2.85 11.24
N VAL A 40 -18.54 1.94 12.13
CA VAL A 40 -19.47 1.15 12.97
C VAL A 40 -20.24 2.06 13.91
N ASP A 41 -19.58 2.99 14.59
CA ASP A 41 -20.19 3.92 15.56
C ASP A 41 -21.21 4.87 14.90
N ASN A 42 -21.00 5.21 13.62
CA ASN A 42 -21.91 6.06 12.84
C ASN A 42 -22.94 5.28 12.02
N TYR A 43 -22.98 3.94 12.14
CA TYR A 43 -23.92 3.13 11.41
C TYR A 43 -25.32 3.12 12.08
N SER A 44 -26.37 3.35 11.33
CA SER A 44 -27.72 3.50 11.87
C SER A 44 -28.43 2.21 12.30
N GLY A 45 -27.91 1.04 11.89
CA GLY A 45 -28.46 -0.28 12.24
C GLY A 45 -27.76 -0.95 13.41
N ARG A 46 -28.16 -2.18 13.73
CA ARG A 46 -27.47 -2.98 14.74
C ARG A 46 -26.15 -3.50 14.20
N THR A 47 -25.09 -3.29 14.97
CA THR A 47 -23.72 -3.68 14.58
C THR A 47 -23.17 -4.74 15.51
N MET A 48 -22.36 -5.64 14.97
CA MET A 48 -21.51 -6.56 15.73
C MET A 48 -20.07 -6.36 15.26
N MET A 49 -19.17 -6.04 16.20
CA MET A 49 -17.74 -5.91 15.89
C MET A 49 -16.95 -7.03 16.58
N LEU A 50 -16.24 -7.81 15.79
CA LEU A 50 -15.40 -8.94 16.19
C LEU A 50 -13.93 -8.62 15.92
N ASN A 51 -13.03 -9.24 16.70
CA ASN A 51 -11.58 -9.12 16.49
C ASN A 51 -10.99 -10.52 16.22
N GLY A 52 -10.36 -10.71 15.06
CA GLY A 52 -9.72 -11.98 14.69
C GLY A 52 -8.52 -12.39 15.55
N GLU A 53 -8.03 -11.52 16.44
CA GLU A 53 -7.00 -11.87 17.42
C GLU A 53 -7.60 -12.46 18.72
N ASP A 54 -8.92 -12.38 18.90
CA ASP A 54 -9.62 -12.84 20.09
C ASP A 54 -10.05 -14.30 19.95
N TYR A 55 -9.71 -15.14 20.94
CA TYR A 55 -10.05 -16.55 20.95
C TYR A 55 -11.56 -16.82 20.96
N ASP A 56 -12.35 -15.99 21.63
CA ASP A 56 -13.80 -16.15 21.65
C ASP A 56 -14.38 -15.88 20.25
N THR A 57 -13.85 -14.90 19.55
CA THR A 57 -14.20 -14.65 18.14
C THR A 57 -13.86 -15.84 17.24
N LEU A 58 -12.67 -16.44 17.41
CA LEU A 58 -12.29 -17.64 16.66
C LEU A 58 -13.26 -18.78 16.91
N ALA A 59 -13.59 -19.06 18.18
CA ALA A 59 -14.53 -20.13 18.57
C ALA A 59 -15.95 -19.90 18.00
N LEU A 60 -16.44 -18.65 18.02
CA LEU A 60 -17.75 -18.28 17.46
C LEU A 60 -17.84 -18.56 15.95
N LEU A 61 -16.75 -18.31 15.20
CA LEU A 61 -16.72 -18.43 13.76
C LEU A 61 -16.23 -19.80 13.25
N GLU A 62 -15.61 -20.62 14.09
CA GLU A 62 -15.06 -21.94 13.73
C GLU A 62 -16.15 -22.91 13.28
N ASN A 63 -17.33 -22.87 13.92
CA ASN A 63 -18.47 -23.68 13.52
C ASN A 63 -19.13 -23.10 12.26
N ARG A 64 -18.66 -23.55 11.09
CA ARG A 64 -19.11 -23.11 9.76
C ARG A 64 -20.43 -23.74 9.34
N SER A 65 -21.49 -23.53 10.12
CA SER A 65 -22.84 -23.92 9.74
C SER A 65 -23.76 -22.71 9.56
N ILE A 66 -24.68 -22.80 8.61
CA ILE A 66 -25.68 -21.75 8.34
C ILE A 66 -26.52 -21.50 9.59
N ALA A 67 -26.88 -22.55 10.34
CA ALA A 67 -27.63 -22.43 11.56
C ALA A 67 -26.87 -21.62 12.63
N ASN A 68 -25.58 -21.88 12.81
CA ASN A 68 -24.72 -21.10 13.71
C ASN A 68 -24.71 -19.63 13.35
N TYR A 69 -24.46 -19.30 12.08
CA TYR A 69 -24.38 -17.90 11.66
C TYR A 69 -25.74 -17.20 11.69
N ARG A 70 -26.85 -17.87 11.41
CA ARG A 70 -28.19 -17.32 11.59
C ARG A 70 -28.47 -16.98 13.05
N HIS A 71 -28.06 -17.83 13.97
CA HIS A 71 -28.22 -17.57 15.41
C HIS A 71 -27.30 -16.44 15.89
N LEU A 72 -26.03 -16.46 15.48
CA LEU A 72 -25.04 -15.47 15.87
C LEU A 72 -25.38 -14.05 15.36
N LEU A 73 -25.92 -13.97 14.15
CA LEU A 73 -26.19 -12.70 13.46
C LEU A 73 -27.67 -12.31 13.48
N ASP A 74 -28.47 -12.92 14.36
CA ASP A 74 -29.89 -12.60 14.49
C ASP A 74 -30.07 -11.13 14.89
N GLY A 75 -30.80 -10.39 14.07
CA GLY A 75 -31.05 -8.96 14.27
C GLY A 75 -29.82 -8.06 14.07
N ILE A 76 -28.71 -8.55 13.50
CA ILE A 76 -27.52 -7.76 13.17
C ILE A 76 -27.59 -7.31 11.70
N ASP A 77 -27.41 -6.01 11.47
CA ASP A 77 -27.40 -5.42 10.14
C ASP A 77 -25.99 -5.32 9.54
N LEU A 78 -24.98 -5.05 10.38
CA LEU A 78 -23.57 -4.93 9.97
C LEU A 78 -22.67 -5.77 10.87
N LEU A 79 -22.01 -6.76 10.29
CA LEU A 79 -20.90 -7.51 10.88
C LEU A 79 -19.58 -6.86 10.51
N ALA A 80 -18.83 -6.35 11.49
CA ALA A 80 -17.48 -5.83 11.32
C ALA A 80 -16.47 -6.82 11.92
N ILE A 81 -15.42 -7.17 11.18
CA ILE A 81 -14.36 -8.09 11.64
C ILE A 81 -13.01 -7.41 11.44
N ASP A 82 -12.35 -7.05 12.52
CA ASP A 82 -10.99 -6.52 12.49
C ASP A 82 -9.96 -7.65 12.53
N GLU A 83 -8.77 -7.44 11.91
CA GLU A 83 -7.69 -8.44 11.80
C GLU A 83 -8.18 -9.82 11.32
N ALA A 84 -9.08 -9.82 10.34
CA ALA A 84 -9.77 -11.01 9.84
C ALA A 84 -8.84 -12.11 9.31
N GLN A 85 -7.59 -11.75 8.92
CA GLN A 85 -6.58 -12.72 8.47
C GLN A 85 -6.19 -13.74 9.54
N ASN A 86 -6.44 -13.48 10.81
CA ASN A 86 -6.14 -14.42 11.90
C ASN A 86 -7.20 -15.52 12.03
N ILE A 87 -8.36 -15.38 11.36
CA ILE A 87 -9.44 -16.36 11.38
C ILE A 87 -9.20 -17.41 10.29
N PRO A 88 -9.06 -18.69 10.63
CA PRO A 88 -8.87 -19.75 9.64
C PRO A 88 -10.00 -19.80 8.61
N GLN A 89 -9.64 -19.83 7.33
CA GLN A 89 -10.59 -19.93 6.21
C GLN A 89 -11.64 -18.81 6.18
N ILE A 90 -11.27 -17.61 6.61
CA ILE A 90 -12.18 -16.45 6.70
C ILE A 90 -12.92 -16.18 5.38
N GLY A 91 -12.29 -16.35 4.22
CA GLY A 91 -12.94 -16.16 2.93
C GLY A 91 -14.16 -17.06 2.72
N SER A 92 -14.10 -18.33 3.13
CA SER A 92 -15.22 -19.28 3.06
C SER A 92 -16.31 -18.92 4.08
N ILE A 93 -15.91 -18.44 5.25
CA ILE A 93 -16.83 -17.96 6.29
C ILE A 93 -17.61 -16.75 5.78
N LEU A 94 -16.92 -15.73 5.29
CA LEU A 94 -17.54 -14.51 4.76
C LEU A 94 -18.46 -14.82 3.57
N LYS A 95 -18.04 -15.72 2.68
CA LYS A 95 -18.88 -16.16 1.56
C LYS A 95 -20.19 -16.77 2.09
N LEU A 96 -20.12 -17.71 3.03
CA LEU A 96 -21.28 -18.36 3.59
C LEU A 96 -22.23 -17.36 4.27
N ILE A 97 -21.68 -16.42 5.04
CA ILE A 97 -22.45 -15.35 5.69
C ILE A 97 -23.18 -14.47 4.66
N VAL A 98 -22.45 -13.99 3.64
CA VAL A 98 -23.00 -13.08 2.61
C VAL A 98 -24.06 -13.78 1.76
N ASP A 99 -23.89 -15.08 1.45
CA ASP A 99 -24.81 -15.83 0.61
C ASP A 99 -26.08 -16.28 1.37
N GLU A 100 -25.96 -16.60 2.68
CA GLU A 100 -26.99 -17.33 3.42
C GLU A 100 -27.72 -16.50 4.49
N ILE A 101 -27.19 -15.35 4.89
CA ILE A 101 -27.83 -14.46 5.86
C ILE A 101 -28.45 -13.26 5.13
N PRO A 102 -29.77 -13.24 4.92
CA PRO A 102 -30.42 -12.19 4.15
C PRO A 102 -30.24 -10.80 4.76
N GLY A 103 -29.81 -9.85 3.94
CA GLY A 103 -29.69 -8.44 4.33
C GLY A 103 -28.42 -8.09 5.09
N ILE A 104 -27.60 -9.08 5.50
CA ILE A 104 -26.35 -8.81 6.21
C ILE A 104 -25.36 -7.98 5.38
N ARG A 105 -24.68 -7.08 6.04
CA ARG A 105 -23.54 -6.33 5.50
C ARG A 105 -22.29 -6.75 6.22
N VAL A 106 -21.17 -6.84 5.52
CA VAL A 106 -19.91 -7.24 6.12
C VAL A 106 -18.85 -6.19 5.85
N LEU A 107 -18.12 -5.82 6.91
CA LEU A 107 -16.93 -4.96 6.85
C LEU A 107 -15.78 -5.73 7.49
N ALA A 108 -14.73 -6.04 6.75
CA ALA A 108 -13.60 -6.76 7.30
C ALA A 108 -12.29 -6.06 7.01
N SER A 109 -11.33 -6.10 7.96
CA SER A 109 -9.98 -5.57 7.75
C SER A 109 -8.93 -6.68 7.79
N GLY A 110 -7.79 -6.41 7.12
CA GLY A 110 -6.64 -7.30 7.15
C GLY A 110 -5.32 -6.57 6.88
N SER A 111 -4.23 -7.08 7.47
CA SER A 111 -2.88 -6.49 7.31
C SER A 111 -2.13 -7.00 6.08
N SER A 112 -2.63 -8.02 5.39
CA SER A 112 -2.04 -8.58 4.17
C SER A 112 -3.08 -8.69 3.07
N SER A 113 -2.60 -8.65 1.83
CA SER A 113 -3.47 -8.94 0.69
C SER A 113 -3.82 -10.43 0.66
N PHE A 114 -4.90 -10.70 0.09
CA PHE A 114 -5.66 -11.84 -0.35
C PHE A 114 -5.14 -13.29 -0.30
N ASP A 115 -3.89 -13.64 -0.06
CA ASP A 115 -3.54 -15.05 0.11
C ASP A 115 -4.30 -15.72 1.26
N LEU A 116 -4.84 -14.90 2.13
CA LEU A 116 -5.78 -15.33 3.17
C LEU A 116 -7.16 -15.69 2.64
N LEU A 117 -7.60 -15.03 1.57
CA LEU A 117 -8.86 -15.34 0.92
C LEU A 117 -8.69 -16.42 -0.16
N ASN A 118 -7.48 -16.54 -0.74
CA ASN A 118 -7.19 -17.40 -1.89
C ASN A 118 -6.65 -18.80 -1.54
N LYS A 119 -6.31 -19.11 -0.30
CA LYS A 119 -5.94 -20.50 0.08
C LYS A 119 -7.04 -21.53 -0.18
N THR A 120 -8.25 -21.09 -0.52
CA THR A 120 -9.41 -21.95 -0.78
C THR A 120 -10.11 -21.71 -2.12
N GLY A 121 -9.45 -21.03 -3.09
CA GLY A 121 -10.13 -20.62 -4.34
C GLY A 121 -10.93 -19.31 -4.14
N GLU A 122 -11.50 -18.75 -5.17
CA GLU A 122 -12.12 -17.40 -5.25
C GLU A 122 -13.45 -17.22 -4.45
N PRO A 123 -13.45 -17.24 -3.10
CA PRO A 123 -14.72 -17.35 -2.36
C PRO A 123 -15.59 -16.09 -2.45
N LEU A 124 -15.00 -14.89 -2.73
CA LEU A 124 -15.72 -13.63 -2.66
C LEU A 124 -15.81 -12.86 -4.00
N VAL A 125 -15.50 -13.49 -5.12
CA VAL A 125 -15.66 -12.86 -6.45
C VAL A 125 -17.12 -12.44 -6.67
N GLY A 126 -17.33 -11.19 -7.07
CA GLY A 126 -18.65 -10.59 -7.25
C GLY A 126 -19.43 -10.30 -5.96
N ARG A 127 -18.89 -10.67 -4.79
CA ARG A 127 -19.50 -10.50 -3.46
C ARG A 127 -18.79 -9.46 -2.61
N SER A 128 -17.61 -9.02 -2.99
CA SER A 128 -16.84 -8.06 -2.21
C SER A 128 -16.34 -6.88 -3.04
N THR A 129 -16.16 -5.75 -2.34
CA THR A 129 -15.41 -4.59 -2.79
C THR A 129 -14.20 -4.42 -1.88
N GLN A 130 -13.05 -4.09 -2.48
CA GLN A 130 -11.78 -4.03 -1.79
C GLN A 130 -11.22 -2.62 -1.80
N PHE A 131 -10.64 -2.22 -0.67
CA PHE A 131 -9.98 -0.94 -0.51
C PHE A 131 -8.59 -1.14 0.09
N LEU A 132 -7.61 -0.43 -0.42
CA LEU A 132 -6.27 -0.39 0.14
C LEU A 132 -6.06 0.89 0.94
N LEU A 133 -5.89 0.75 2.26
CA LEU A 133 -5.56 1.85 3.15
C LEU A 133 -4.04 1.93 3.30
N THR A 134 -3.47 3.00 2.79
CA THR A 134 -2.03 3.28 2.83
C THR A 134 -1.67 4.18 4.04
N PRO A 135 -0.40 4.45 4.35
CA PRO A 135 -0.01 5.61 5.14
C PRO A 135 -0.68 6.87 4.63
N PHE A 136 -0.79 7.93 5.45
CA PHE A 136 -1.48 9.15 5.03
C PHE A 136 -0.95 9.68 3.70
N SER A 137 -1.88 10.13 2.85
CA SER A 137 -1.52 10.92 1.67
C SER A 137 -1.29 12.37 2.05
N GLN A 138 -0.58 13.10 1.20
CA GLN A 138 -0.38 14.54 1.39
C GLN A 138 -1.72 15.28 1.47
N ARG A 139 -2.71 14.88 0.69
CA ARG A 139 -4.08 15.46 0.75
C ARG A 139 -4.78 15.19 2.07
N GLU A 140 -4.58 14.03 2.69
CA GLU A 140 -5.11 13.75 4.02
C GLU A 140 -4.44 14.63 5.07
N ILE A 141 -3.11 14.77 5.03
CA ILE A 141 -2.35 15.62 5.96
C ILE A 141 -2.69 17.10 5.79
N ALA A 142 -2.93 17.57 4.56
CA ALA A 142 -3.31 18.95 4.28
C ALA A 142 -4.65 19.39 4.92
N GLN A 143 -5.43 18.46 5.48
CA GLN A 143 -6.61 18.81 6.29
C GLN A 143 -6.24 19.47 7.62
N THR A 144 -5.03 19.25 8.11
CA THR A 144 -4.53 19.74 9.41
C THR A 144 -3.31 20.64 9.29
N GLU A 145 -2.86 20.94 8.07
CA GLU A 145 -1.71 21.79 7.79
C GLU A 145 -2.06 22.91 6.82
N THR A 146 -1.48 24.08 7.04
CA THR A 146 -1.47 25.14 6.03
C THR A 146 -0.52 24.80 4.87
N ALA A 147 -0.66 25.46 3.74
CA ALA A 147 0.26 25.27 2.60
C ALA A 147 1.73 25.59 2.94
N LEU A 148 1.97 26.50 3.88
CA LEU A 148 3.30 26.82 4.37
C LEU A 148 3.88 25.69 5.22
N GLU A 149 3.11 25.18 6.18
CA GLU A 149 3.50 24.05 7.04
C GLU A 149 3.76 22.79 6.21
N THR A 150 2.91 22.52 5.20
CA THR A 150 3.11 21.42 4.26
C THR A 150 4.46 21.48 3.57
N ARG A 151 4.88 22.67 3.10
CA ARG A 151 6.20 22.86 2.47
C ARG A 151 7.36 22.73 3.47
N GLN A 152 7.19 23.27 4.69
CA GLN A 152 8.18 23.16 5.76
C GLN A 152 8.38 21.70 6.22
N ASN A 153 7.30 20.92 6.26
CA ASN A 153 7.31 19.54 6.68
C ASN A 153 7.74 18.55 5.57
N LEU A 154 7.98 19.00 4.34
CA LEU A 154 8.36 18.13 3.22
C LEU A 154 9.62 17.31 3.52
N GLU A 155 10.67 17.93 4.08
CA GLU A 155 11.89 17.22 4.45
C GLU A 155 11.63 16.13 5.49
N ALA A 156 10.83 16.42 6.51
CA ALA A 156 10.44 15.45 7.52
C ALA A 156 9.67 14.27 6.90
N ARG A 157 8.81 14.50 5.90
CA ARG A 157 8.10 13.43 5.16
C ARG A 157 9.03 12.57 4.33
N LEU A 158 10.02 13.15 3.69
CA LEU A 158 11.03 12.40 2.93
C LEU A 158 11.90 11.53 3.85
N ILE A 159 12.16 11.97 5.09
CA ILE A 159 12.98 11.25 6.06
C ILE A 159 12.16 10.25 6.86
N TYR A 160 11.02 10.67 7.43
CA TYR A 160 10.24 9.89 8.39
C TYR A 160 8.96 9.29 7.81
N GLY A 161 8.59 9.65 6.58
CA GLY A 161 7.38 9.14 5.93
C GLY A 161 6.09 9.74 6.46
N SER A 162 4.98 9.04 6.18
CA SER A 162 3.62 9.51 6.41
C SER A 162 2.77 8.50 7.21
N TYR A 163 3.39 7.63 7.99
CA TYR A 163 2.63 6.79 8.92
C TYR A 163 1.82 7.66 9.90
N PRO A 164 0.56 7.33 10.19
CA PRO A 164 -0.32 8.19 10.99
C PRO A 164 0.29 8.64 12.31
N GLU A 165 0.85 7.71 13.08
CA GLU A 165 1.45 8.03 14.37
C GLU A 165 2.72 8.88 14.23
N VAL A 166 3.52 8.65 13.17
CA VAL A 166 4.72 9.46 12.85
C VAL A 166 4.35 10.91 12.50
N VAL A 167 3.28 11.09 11.73
CA VAL A 167 2.80 12.44 11.36
C VAL A 167 2.37 13.22 12.60
N MET A 168 1.74 12.55 13.58
CA MET A 168 1.25 13.17 14.81
C MET A 168 2.32 13.41 15.88
N MET A 169 3.51 12.87 15.74
CA MET A 169 4.63 13.09 16.65
C MET A 169 5.38 14.37 16.28
N GLU A 170 5.86 15.11 17.28
CA GLU A 170 6.74 16.26 17.08
C GLU A 170 8.23 15.89 17.18
N ASN A 171 8.56 14.96 18.07
CA ASN A 171 9.93 14.60 18.39
C ASN A 171 10.53 13.62 17.37
N TYR A 172 11.61 14.00 16.70
CA TYR A 172 12.29 13.22 15.66
C TYR A 172 12.93 11.92 16.17
N GLU A 173 13.41 11.89 17.40
CA GLU A 173 13.97 10.68 18.02
C GLU A 173 12.86 9.64 18.20
N ARG A 174 11.70 10.05 18.74
CA ARG A 174 10.54 9.18 18.88
C ARG A 174 10.02 8.68 17.52
N LYS A 175 10.02 9.52 16.48
CA LYS A 175 9.69 9.07 15.11
C LYS A 175 10.63 7.95 14.65
N THR A 176 11.93 8.13 14.89
CA THR A 176 12.95 7.13 14.53
C THR A 176 12.74 5.81 15.25
N ASP A 177 12.52 5.86 16.57
CA ASP A 177 12.32 4.66 17.38
C ASP A 177 11.03 3.93 16.98
N TYR A 178 9.95 4.66 16.80
CA TYR A 178 8.68 4.08 16.34
C TYR A 178 8.80 3.38 14.97
N LEU A 179 9.51 3.99 14.01
CA LEU A 179 9.74 3.38 12.70
C LEU A 179 10.63 2.14 12.77
N ARG A 180 11.66 2.14 13.65
CA ARG A 180 12.48 0.96 13.93
C ARG A 180 11.67 -0.18 14.53
N ASP A 181 10.75 0.15 15.44
CA ASP A 181 9.85 -0.83 16.06
C ASP A 181 8.89 -1.43 15.03
N ILE A 182 8.35 -0.64 14.12
CA ILE A 182 7.52 -1.17 13.01
C ILE A 182 8.32 -2.17 12.18
N VAL A 183 9.53 -1.82 11.77
CA VAL A 183 10.37 -2.68 10.94
C VAL A 183 10.80 -3.93 11.70
N GLY A 184 11.20 -3.80 12.97
CA GLY A 184 11.71 -4.91 13.78
C GLY A 184 10.63 -5.89 14.24
N ALA A 185 9.52 -5.36 14.79
CA ALA A 185 8.52 -6.18 15.47
C ALA A 185 7.38 -6.66 14.54
N TYR A 186 6.94 -5.83 13.58
CA TYR A 186 5.71 -6.12 12.82
C TYR A 186 6.00 -6.64 11.42
N LEU A 187 6.85 -5.95 10.67
CA LEU A 187 7.09 -6.26 9.26
C LEU A 187 7.60 -7.70 9.06
N LEU A 188 8.56 -8.12 9.86
CA LEU A 188 9.09 -9.48 9.80
C LEU A 188 8.10 -10.52 10.30
N LYS A 189 7.30 -10.20 11.33
CA LYS A 189 6.30 -11.12 11.89
C LYS A 189 5.20 -11.42 10.88
N ASP A 190 4.69 -10.41 10.17
CA ASP A 190 3.64 -10.59 9.16
C ASP A 190 4.12 -11.46 7.99
N ILE A 191 5.35 -11.23 7.51
CA ILE A 191 5.93 -12.02 6.44
C ILE A 191 6.12 -13.48 6.86
N LEU A 192 6.62 -13.71 8.08
CA LEU A 192 6.82 -15.06 8.62
C LEU A 192 5.51 -15.82 8.83
N ALA A 193 4.44 -15.12 9.19
CA ALA A 193 3.11 -15.70 9.40
C ALA A 193 2.48 -16.21 8.10
N ILE A 194 2.78 -15.57 6.95
CA ILE A 194 2.17 -15.92 5.66
C ILE A 194 2.68 -17.26 5.11
N ASP A 195 3.97 -17.59 5.25
CA ASP A 195 4.58 -18.72 4.52
C ASP A 195 5.46 -19.65 5.35
N GLY A 196 5.48 -19.54 6.68
CA GLY A 196 6.31 -20.41 7.54
C GLY A 196 7.80 -20.33 7.20
N LEU A 197 8.29 -19.18 6.74
CA LEU A 197 9.62 -18.97 6.20
C LEU A 197 10.73 -19.34 7.20
N LYS A 198 11.58 -20.28 6.80
CA LYS A 198 12.69 -20.77 7.62
C LYS A 198 13.88 -19.77 7.75
N ASN A 199 13.92 -18.68 6.92
CA ASN A 199 15.07 -17.79 6.81
C ASN A 199 14.68 -16.30 6.85
N SER A 200 14.30 -15.80 8.02
CA SER A 200 13.97 -14.38 8.26
C SER A 200 15.16 -13.43 8.03
N SER A 201 16.41 -13.89 8.22
CA SER A 201 17.61 -13.08 7.97
C SER A 201 17.79 -12.74 6.51
N LYS A 202 17.67 -13.72 5.60
CA LYS A 202 17.80 -13.50 4.15
C LYS A 202 16.71 -12.58 3.60
N MET A 203 15.50 -12.66 4.13
CA MET A 203 14.40 -11.74 3.78
C MET A 203 14.75 -10.30 4.18
N ARG A 204 15.30 -10.10 5.36
CA ARG A 204 15.76 -8.79 5.85
C ARG A 204 16.88 -8.23 4.98
N ASP A 205 17.84 -9.07 4.62
CA ASP A 205 18.96 -8.66 3.77
C ASP A 205 18.49 -8.33 2.36
N LEU A 206 17.54 -9.09 1.79
CA LEU A 206 16.91 -8.76 0.52
C LEU A 206 16.21 -7.40 0.59
N LEU A 207 15.43 -7.15 1.64
CA LEU A 207 14.73 -5.89 1.81
C LEU A 207 15.69 -4.70 1.94
N ARG A 208 16.84 -4.90 2.61
CA ARG A 208 17.91 -3.89 2.68
C ARG A 208 18.52 -3.60 1.31
N LEU A 209 18.79 -4.64 0.51
CA LEU A 209 19.31 -4.45 -0.86
C LEU A 209 18.33 -3.68 -1.74
N ILE A 210 17.03 -3.98 -1.66
CA ILE A 210 15.99 -3.22 -2.36
C ILE A 210 15.96 -1.77 -1.86
N ALA A 211 16.08 -1.53 -0.56
CA ALA A 211 16.10 -0.18 0.00
C ALA A 211 17.31 0.65 -0.47
N PHE A 212 18.48 0.03 -0.68
CA PHE A 212 19.65 0.68 -1.27
C PHE A 212 19.51 0.92 -2.79
N GLN A 213 18.74 0.08 -3.49
CA GLN A 213 18.50 0.16 -4.93
C GLN A 213 17.15 0.86 -5.26
N LEU A 214 16.67 1.71 -4.36
CA LEU A 214 15.41 2.44 -4.53
C LEU A 214 15.36 3.15 -5.88
N GLY A 215 14.28 2.95 -6.66
CA GLY A 215 14.10 3.54 -7.98
C GLY A 215 15.00 2.99 -9.10
N SER A 216 15.78 1.95 -8.82
CA SER A 216 16.65 1.30 -9.82
C SER A 216 16.04 0.00 -10.35
N GLU A 217 16.37 -0.36 -11.58
CA GLU A 217 16.04 -1.69 -12.12
C GLU A 217 16.80 -2.77 -11.33
N VAL A 218 16.08 -3.82 -10.95
CA VAL A 218 16.61 -4.88 -10.08
C VAL A 218 16.71 -6.19 -10.84
N SER A 219 17.89 -6.81 -10.82
CA SER A 219 18.12 -8.15 -11.34
C SER A 219 17.95 -9.20 -10.22
N TYR A 220 16.93 -10.05 -10.34
CA TYR A 220 16.68 -11.12 -9.35
C TYR A 220 17.80 -12.16 -9.31
N GLU A 221 18.51 -12.36 -10.42
CA GLU A 221 19.67 -13.25 -10.49
C GLU A 221 20.86 -12.68 -9.71
N GLU A 222 21.11 -11.36 -9.82
CA GLU A 222 22.16 -10.68 -9.10
C GLU A 222 21.88 -10.67 -7.59
N LEU A 223 20.67 -10.30 -7.20
CA LEU A 223 20.24 -10.37 -5.79
C LEU A 223 20.37 -11.80 -5.23
N GLY A 224 19.98 -12.80 -6.02
CA GLY A 224 20.12 -14.20 -5.63
C GLY A 224 21.57 -14.60 -5.37
N LYS A 225 22.48 -14.20 -6.26
CA LYS A 225 23.93 -14.46 -6.08
C LYS A 225 24.47 -13.81 -4.81
N GLN A 226 24.14 -12.53 -4.55
CA GLN A 226 24.59 -11.80 -3.36
C GLN A 226 24.10 -12.43 -2.05
N LEU A 227 22.89 -12.97 -2.04
CA LEU A 227 22.24 -13.51 -0.85
C LEU A 227 22.33 -15.03 -0.72
N GLY A 228 22.97 -15.71 -1.69
CA GLY A 228 22.99 -17.17 -1.72
C GLY A 228 21.58 -17.77 -1.82
N MET A 229 20.73 -17.22 -2.69
CA MET A 229 19.36 -17.64 -2.97
C MET A 229 19.16 -17.89 -4.46
N SER A 230 18.19 -18.75 -4.81
CA SER A 230 17.76 -18.90 -6.20
C SER A 230 16.96 -17.66 -6.66
N LYS A 231 16.94 -17.38 -7.96
CA LYS A 231 16.08 -16.35 -8.58
C LYS A 231 14.62 -16.50 -8.15
N THR A 232 14.10 -17.72 -8.18
CA THR A 232 12.71 -18.05 -7.80
C THR A 232 12.45 -17.72 -6.33
N THR A 233 13.44 -17.92 -5.44
CA THR A 233 13.30 -17.56 -4.02
C THR A 233 13.26 -16.04 -3.85
N VAL A 234 14.09 -15.30 -4.58
CA VAL A 234 14.07 -13.82 -4.58
C VAL A 234 12.71 -13.32 -5.04
N GLU A 235 12.22 -13.84 -6.17
CA GLU A 235 10.90 -13.47 -6.72
C GLU A 235 9.76 -13.74 -5.73
N LYS A 236 9.76 -14.92 -5.11
CA LYS A 236 8.79 -15.26 -4.07
C LYS A 236 8.85 -14.30 -2.88
N TYR A 237 10.05 -13.92 -2.44
CA TYR A 237 10.21 -13.01 -1.31
C TYR A 237 9.76 -11.59 -1.64
N LEU A 238 10.03 -11.11 -2.85
CA LEU A 238 9.55 -9.80 -3.31
C LEU A 238 8.02 -9.77 -3.41
N ASP A 239 7.41 -10.85 -3.94
CA ASP A 239 5.96 -11.01 -3.98
C ASP A 239 5.32 -10.98 -2.58
N LEU A 240 5.93 -11.63 -1.58
CA LEU A 240 5.47 -11.57 -0.19
C LEU A 240 5.58 -10.16 0.40
N LEU A 241 6.68 -9.45 0.13
CA LEU A 241 6.86 -8.06 0.58
C LEU A 241 5.84 -7.10 -0.04
N GLU A 242 5.45 -7.34 -1.28
CA GLU A 242 4.39 -6.61 -1.97
C GLU A 242 3.02 -6.91 -1.36
N LYS A 243 2.72 -8.17 -1.07
CA LYS A 243 1.47 -8.61 -0.44
C LYS A 243 1.24 -8.07 0.97
N VAL A 244 2.30 -7.74 1.69
CA VAL A 244 2.21 -7.07 3.01
C VAL A 244 2.34 -5.54 2.92
N PHE A 245 2.25 -4.97 1.73
CA PHE A 245 2.25 -3.53 1.47
C PHE A 245 3.49 -2.78 2.00
N VAL A 246 4.66 -3.42 1.90
CA VAL A 246 5.95 -2.78 2.21
C VAL A 246 6.55 -2.12 0.99
N ILE A 247 6.59 -2.89 -0.11
CA ILE A 247 7.09 -2.45 -1.41
C ILE A 247 6.04 -2.71 -2.49
N TYR A 248 6.22 -2.08 -3.63
CA TYR A 248 5.46 -2.37 -4.84
C TYR A 248 6.37 -2.29 -6.06
N ARG A 249 6.00 -3.05 -7.08
CA ARG A 249 6.72 -3.08 -8.34
C ARG A 249 6.16 -2.05 -9.32
N LEU A 250 7.06 -1.32 -9.99
CA LEU A 250 6.73 -0.51 -11.16
C LEU A 250 7.29 -1.21 -12.41
N GLY A 251 6.42 -1.60 -13.33
CA GLY A 251 6.78 -2.23 -14.59
C GLY A 251 7.26 -1.23 -15.63
N ALA A 252 7.89 -1.71 -16.71
CA ALA A 252 8.27 -0.87 -17.83
C ALA A 252 7.11 -0.69 -18.82
N TYR A 253 6.84 0.54 -19.24
CA TYR A 253 5.86 0.86 -20.30
C TYR A 253 6.42 0.52 -21.68
N SER A 254 5.64 -0.18 -22.49
CA SER A 254 5.98 -0.51 -23.89
C SER A 254 4.71 -0.90 -24.65
N ARG A 255 4.62 -0.58 -25.93
CA ARG A 255 3.53 -1.06 -26.78
C ARG A 255 3.54 -2.57 -27.05
N ASN A 256 4.64 -3.26 -26.70
CA ASN A 256 4.77 -4.70 -26.85
C ASN A 256 4.64 -5.38 -25.47
N LEU A 257 3.45 -5.86 -25.14
CA LEU A 257 3.12 -6.51 -23.87
C LEU A 257 4.08 -7.64 -23.48
N ARG A 258 4.61 -8.41 -24.45
CA ARG A 258 5.58 -9.46 -24.16
C ARG A 258 6.91 -8.91 -23.65
N LYS A 259 7.36 -7.75 -24.15
CA LYS A 259 8.56 -7.07 -23.68
C LYS A 259 8.35 -6.40 -22.33
N GLU A 260 7.15 -5.91 -22.06
CA GLU A 260 6.78 -5.30 -20.77
C GLU A 260 6.80 -6.34 -19.65
N VAL A 261 6.17 -7.49 -19.86
CA VAL A 261 6.05 -8.56 -18.83
C VAL A 261 7.41 -9.19 -18.48
N THR A 262 8.37 -9.20 -19.38
CA THR A 262 9.68 -9.87 -19.20
C THR A 262 10.78 -8.95 -18.69
N LYS A 263 10.61 -7.63 -18.71
CA LYS A 263 11.62 -6.69 -18.22
C LYS A 263 11.70 -6.71 -16.69
N ALA A 264 12.90 -6.48 -16.17
CA ALA A 264 13.10 -6.18 -14.77
C ALA A 264 12.25 -4.96 -14.36
N GLY A 265 11.71 -4.96 -13.15
CA GLY A 265 10.96 -3.84 -12.64
C GLY A 265 11.79 -2.99 -11.70
N LYS A 266 11.33 -1.76 -11.46
CA LYS A 266 11.79 -0.92 -10.38
C LYS A 266 10.96 -1.21 -9.13
N TRP A 267 11.58 -1.13 -7.95
CA TRP A 267 10.90 -1.35 -6.70
C TRP A 267 10.88 -0.08 -5.86
N TYR A 268 9.71 0.21 -5.30
CA TYR A 268 9.45 1.37 -4.46
C TYR A 268 8.81 0.95 -3.16
N PHE A 269 8.92 1.80 -2.15
CA PHE A 269 8.30 1.60 -0.85
C PHE A 269 7.00 2.38 -0.75
N TYR A 270 6.00 1.81 -0.09
CA TYR A 270 4.77 2.53 0.22
C TYR A 270 5.00 3.74 1.15
N ASP A 271 6.15 3.76 1.85
CA ASP A 271 6.50 4.85 2.77
C ASP A 271 8.02 5.04 2.87
N ASN A 272 8.48 6.29 2.77
CA ASN A 272 9.90 6.64 2.86
C ASN A 272 10.48 6.37 4.25
N GLY A 273 9.68 6.56 5.32
CA GLY A 273 10.12 6.32 6.70
C GLY A 273 10.45 4.85 6.94
N ILE A 274 9.64 3.94 6.42
CA ILE A 274 9.91 2.49 6.47
C ILE A 274 11.18 2.14 5.71
N ARG A 275 11.34 2.68 4.48
CA ARG A 275 12.58 2.47 3.72
C ARG A 275 13.81 2.97 4.48
N ASN A 276 13.74 4.15 5.06
CA ASN A 276 14.84 4.74 5.81
C ASN A 276 15.13 3.97 7.12
N ALA A 277 14.11 3.47 7.79
CA ALA A 277 14.26 2.63 8.99
C ALA A 277 14.99 1.31 8.70
N ILE A 278 14.70 0.67 7.56
CA ILE A 278 15.33 -0.59 7.14
C ILE A 278 16.85 -0.45 6.98
N ILE A 279 17.32 0.71 6.49
CA ILE A 279 18.76 0.97 6.30
C ILE A 279 19.37 1.91 7.35
N GLY A 280 18.58 2.34 8.36
CA GLY A 280 19.05 3.23 9.42
C GLY A 280 19.37 4.67 8.97
N ALA A 281 18.78 5.17 7.89
CA ALA A 281 19.15 6.42 7.24
C ALA A 281 18.19 7.57 7.60
N PHE A 282 18.38 8.19 8.76
CA PHE A 282 17.57 9.33 9.24
C PHE A 282 18.33 10.67 9.27
N SER A 283 19.46 10.74 8.58
CA SER A 283 20.23 11.98 8.46
C SER A 283 19.47 13.05 7.67
N PRO A 284 19.72 14.35 7.94
CA PRO A 284 19.16 15.47 7.18
C PRO A 284 19.46 15.35 5.68
N LEU A 285 18.54 15.80 4.83
CA LEU A 285 18.66 15.68 3.38
C LEU A 285 19.94 16.36 2.81
N ALA A 286 20.41 17.43 3.46
CA ALA A 286 21.59 18.18 3.03
C ALA A 286 22.89 17.34 2.96
N ILE A 287 22.98 16.26 3.72
CA ILE A 287 24.16 15.39 3.74
C ILE A 287 23.91 14.02 3.10
N ARG A 288 22.74 13.81 2.47
CA ARG A 288 22.37 12.56 1.82
C ARG A 288 22.64 12.59 0.32
N GLN A 289 23.00 11.43 -0.22
CA GLN A 289 23.24 11.25 -1.66
C GLN A 289 22.02 10.66 -2.39
N ASP A 290 21.02 10.14 -1.66
CA ASP A 290 19.85 9.44 -2.20
C ASP A 290 18.59 10.31 -2.24
N VAL A 291 18.71 11.64 -2.12
CA VAL A 291 17.56 12.56 -2.06
C VAL A 291 16.69 12.47 -3.32
N GLY A 292 17.31 12.31 -4.51
CA GLY A 292 16.58 12.11 -5.77
C GLY A 292 15.69 10.87 -5.73
N ALA A 293 16.21 9.73 -5.28
CA ALA A 293 15.46 8.48 -5.16
C ALA A 293 14.35 8.57 -4.10
N LEU A 294 14.59 9.26 -2.97
CA LEU A 294 13.55 9.52 -1.97
C LEU A 294 12.43 10.40 -2.50
N TRP A 295 12.78 11.41 -3.29
CA TRP A 295 11.84 12.29 -3.95
C TRP A 295 10.96 11.53 -4.94
N GLU A 296 11.59 10.74 -5.82
CA GLU A 296 10.92 9.89 -6.78
C GLU A 296 9.95 8.93 -6.07
N ASN A 297 10.42 8.21 -5.03
CA ASN A 297 9.57 7.30 -4.25
C ASN A 297 8.39 8.02 -3.59
N TYR A 298 8.61 9.22 -3.05
CA TYR A 298 7.56 10.01 -2.42
C TYR A 298 6.49 10.42 -3.43
N ILE A 299 6.87 11.01 -4.57
CA ILE A 299 5.89 11.48 -5.56
C ILE A 299 5.13 10.30 -6.19
N ILE A 300 5.80 9.21 -6.58
CA ILE A 300 5.13 8.01 -7.10
C ILE A 300 4.18 7.46 -6.03
N GLY A 301 4.61 7.40 -4.77
CA GLY A 301 3.78 6.97 -3.65
C GLY A 301 2.52 7.83 -3.50
N GLU A 302 2.64 9.15 -3.54
CA GLU A 302 1.50 10.08 -3.44
C GLU A 302 0.54 9.95 -4.64
N ARG A 303 1.06 9.80 -5.86
CA ARG A 303 0.25 9.55 -7.07
C ARG A 303 -0.56 8.24 -6.94
N ARG A 304 0.07 7.18 -6.41
CA ARG A 304 -0.61 5.90 -6.15
C ARG A 304 -1.67 6.03 -5.06
N LYS A 305 -1.39 6.77 -3.98
CA LYS A 305 -2.37 7.05 -2.91
C LYS A 305 -3.58 7.80 -3.46
N ALA A 306 -3.36 8.81 -4.32
CA ALA A 306 -4.43 9.52 -5.00
C ALA A 306 -5.27 8.57 -5.87
N ASN A 307 -4.63 7.67 -6.63
CA ASN A 307 -5.31 6.65 -7.43
C ASN A 307 -6.23 5.76 -6.58
N PHE A 308 -5.76 5.26 -5.44
CA PHE A 308 -6.57 4.46 -4.52
C PHE A 308 -7.68 5.29 -3.86
N ASN A 309 -7.34 6.47 -3.35
CA ASN A 309 -8.26 7.32 -2.62
C ASN A 309 -9.39 7.86 -3.51
N GLU A 310 -9.09 8.15 -4.77
CA GLU A 310 -10.06 8.71 -5.73
C GLU A 310 -10.69 7.67 -6.66
N GLY A 311 -10.16 6.45 -6.70
CA GLY A 311 -10.65 5.37 -7.57
C GLY A 311 -10.46 5.71 -9.06
N LEU A 312 -9.28 6.25 -9.40
CA LEU A 312 -9.00 6.75 -10.75
C LEU A 312 -8.70 5.63 -11.76
N HIS A 313 -8.42 4.41 -11.30
CA HIS A 313 -8.10 3.25 -12.13
C HIS A 313 -6.98 3.50 -13.15
N ARG A 314 -5.96 4.27 -12.75
CA ARG A 314 -4.76 4.47 -13.56
C ARG A 314 -3.78 3.35 -13.35
N GLU A 315 -3.13 2.92 -14.44
CA GLU A 315 -1.99 2.01 -14.39
C GLU A 315 -0.69 2.80 -14.38
N PHE A 316 0.32 2.27 -13.68
CA PHE A 316 1.57 2.96 -13.40
C PHE A 316 2.76 2.17 -13.93
N TYR A 317 3.64 2.85 -14.67
CA TYR A 317 4.83 2.28 -15.29
C TYR A 317 5.98 3.27 -15.22
N PHE A 318 7.20 2.82 -15.47
CA PHE A 318 8.30 3.68 -15.90
C PHE A 318 8.55 3.45 -17.40
N TRP A 319 9.20 4.39 -18.07
CA TRP A 319 9.57 4.21 -19.47
C TRP A 319 11.07 4.35 -19.65
N ARG A 320 11.68 3.46 -20.47
CA ARG A 320 13.11 3.47 -20.73
C ARG A 320 13.43 2.86 -22.09
N THR A 321 14.44 3.46 -22.78
CA THR A 321 15.02 2.93 -24.02
C THR A 321 16.33 2.17 -23.76
N TYR A 322 16.78 1.41 -24.75
CA TYR A 322 18.11 0.78 -24.70
C TYR A 322 19.25 1.82 -24.62
N ASP A 323 19.05 3.02 -25.19
CA ASP A 323 19.99 4.15 -25.13
C ASP A 323 19.89 4.93 -23.80
N LYS A 324 19.24 4.36 -22.79
CA LYS A 324 19.09 4.89 -21.43
C LYS A 324 18.36 6.25 -21.33
N GLN A 325 17.54 6.61 -22.32
CA GLN A 325 16.54 7.65 -22.13
C GLN A 325 15.45 7.08 -21.20
N GLU A 326 15.03 7.86 -20.22
CA GLU A 326 14.14 7.40 -19.16
C GLU A 326 13.12 8.46 -18.80
N ILE A 327 11.91 8.01 -18.36
CA ILE A 327 10.88 8.79 -17.70
C ILE A 327 10.49 8.04 -16.44
N ASP A 328 10.48 8.77 -15.33
CA ASP A 328 10.32 8.18 -13.99
C ASP A 328 8.94 7.53 -13.80
N LEU A 329 7.86 8.18 -14.29
CA LEU A 329 6.51 7.65 -14.17
C LEU A 329 5.68 7.90 -15.43
N ILE A 330 5.02 6.86 -15.89
CA ILE A 330 3.95 6.92 -16.88
C ILE A 330 2.66 6.53 -16.17
N GLU A 331 1.64 7.37 -16.25
CA GLU A 331 0.27 7.09 -15.83
C GLU A 331 -0.60 6.88 -17.05
N GLU A 332 -1.18 5.70 -17.17
CA GLU A 332 -2.09 5.34 -18.26
C GLU A 332 -3.51 5.18 -17.72
N SER A 333 -4.45 5.81 -18.37
CA SER A 333 -5.88 5.59 -18.18
C SER A 333 -6.55 5.29 -19.52
N ALA A 334 -7.86 5.03 -19.53
CA ALA A 334 -8.59 4.74 -20.77
C ALA A 334 -8.40 5.82 -21.86
N ASP A 335 -8.32 7.09 -21.45
CA ASP A 335 -8.36 8.24 -22.34
C ASP A 335 -7.10 9.11 -22.32
N SER A 336 -6.12 8.80 -21.46
CA SER A 336 -4.94 9.67 -21.30
C SER A 336 -3.67 8.89 -21.00
N LEU A 337 -2.55 9.43 -21.45
CA LEU A 337 -1.20 9.00 -21.13
C LEU A 337 -0.42 10.21 -20.62
N THR A 338 -0.02 10.15 -19.36
CA THR A 338 0.72 11.23 -18.71
C THR A 338 2.10 10.73 -18.30
N ALA A 339 3.13 11.45 -18.70
CA ALA A 339 4.52 11.18 -18.39
C ALA A 339 5.04 12.20 -17.37
N LEU A 340 5.62 11.73 -16.29
CA LEU A 340 6.10 12.55 -15.20
C LEU A 340 7.58 12.29 -14.96
N GLU A 341 8.36 13.36 -14.96
CA GLU A 341 9.80 13.37 -14.65
C GLU A 341 10.00 14.07 -13.31
N PHE A 342 10.78 13.47 -12.39
CA PHE A 342 10.94 13.97 -11.03
C PHE A 342 12.31 14.59 -10.81
N LYS A 343 12.33 15.84 -10.38
CA LYS A 343 13.57 16.56 -10.08
C LYS A 343 13.52 17.21 -8.70
N TRP A 344 14.44 16.84 -7.83
CA TRP A 344 14.56 17.50 -6.52
C TRP A 344 14.93 18.99 -6.65
N GLY A 345 15.74 19.33 -7.64
CA GLY A 345 16.12 20.71 -7.97
C GLY A 345 15.21 21.33 -9.02
N ASN A 346 15.55 22.56 -9.45
CA ASN A 346 14.72 23.37 -10.35
C ASN A 346 14.98 23.09 -11.85
N LYS A 347 15.66 22.00 -12.20
CA LYS A 347 15.85 21.61 -13.60
C LYS A 347 14.50 21.20 -14.22
N MET A 348 14.22 21.75 -15.40
CA MET A 348 13.02 21.46 -16.19
C MET A 348 13.45 20.84 -17.53
N PRO A 349 13.80 19.54 -17.57
CA PRO A 349 14.16 18.87 -18.81
C PRO A 349 12.95 18.79 -19.75
N ALA A 350 13.22 18.83 -21.06
CA ALA A 350 12.21 18.49 -22.06
C ALA A 350 12.00 16.97 -22.09
N ALA A 351 10.85 16.55 -22.59
CA ALA A 351 10.56 15.12 -22.81
C ALA A 351 11.59 14.51 -23.78
N PRO A 352 12.04 13.27 -23.54
CA PRO A 352 12.93 12.56 -24.43
C PRO A 352 12.36 12.47 -25.85
N LYS A 353 13.14 12.77 -26.89
CA LYS A 353 12.68 12.74 -28.29
C LYS A 353 12.07 11.40 -28.68
N ALA A 354 12.72 10.30 -28.31
CA ALA A 354 12.21 8.96 -28.62
C ALA A 354 10.84 8.68 -27.96
N PHE A 355 10.56 9.28 -26.80
CA PHE A 355 9.24 9.19 -26.18
C PHE A 355 8.19 10.00 -26.94
N GLN A 356 8.51 11.27 -27.29
CA GLN A 356 7.60 12.13 -28.05
C GLN A 356 7.23 11.55 -29.42
N GLU A 357 8.20 10.94 -30.10
CA GLU A 357 7.98 10.26 -31.39
C GLU A 357 7.11 9.00 -31.25
N ALA A 358 7.31 8.23 -30.17
CA ALA A 358 6.56 7.00 -29.92
C ALA A 358 5.13 7.26 -29.39
N TYR A 359 4.94 8.34 -28.61
CA TYR A 359 3.71 8.67 -27.91
C TYR A 359 3.37 10.18 -28.06
N PRO A 360 3.05 10.66 -29.28
CA PRO A 360 2.88 12.09 -29.57
C PRO A 360 1.65 12.72 -28.88
N TYR A 361 0.75 11.87 -28.37
CA TYR A 361 -0.46 12.30 -27.64
C TYR A 361 -0.25 12.35 -26.12
N ALA A 362 0.92 11.93 -25.61
CA ALA A 362 1.20 11.92 -24.19
C ALA A 362 1.49 13.33 -23.67
N GLU A 363 0.92 13.67 -22.52
CA GLU A 363 1.30 14.86 -21.77
C GLU A 363 2.61 14.61 -21.03
N PHE A 364 3.48 15.62 -20.95
CA PHE A 364 4.73 15.52 -20.22
C PHE A 364 4.85 16.66 -19.20
N HIS A 365 5.11 16.29 -17.94
CA HIS A 365 5.30 17.24 -16.86
C HIS A 365 6.58 16.94 -16.08
N VAL A 366 7.22 18.00 -15.58
CA VAL A 366 8.33 17.91 -14.64
C VAL A 366 7.83 18.32 -13.26
N VAL A 367 7.97 17.43 -12.29
CA VAL A 367 7.54 17.65 -10.91
C VAL A 367 8.76 17.93 -10.03
N ASN A 368 8.77 19.10 -9.41
CA ASN A 368 9.84 19.54 -8.50
C ASN A 368 9.26 20.05 -7.17
N ARG A 369 10.11 20.56 -6.27
CA ARG A 369 9.69 21.05 -4.94
C ARG A 369 8.74 22.25 -4.98
N GLU A 370 8.70 23.01 -6.07
CA GLU A 370 7.90 24.22 -6.18
C GLU A 370 6.47 23.90 -6.60
N ASN A 371 6.29 22.94 -7.54
CA ASN A 371 5.00 22.62 -8.14
C ASN A 371 4.37 21.31 -7.69
N TYR A 372 5.04 20.50 -6.84
CA TYR A 372 4.57 19.13 -6.51
C TYR A 372 3.16 19.09 -5.90
N LEU A 373 2.73 20.12 -5.20
CA LEU A 373 1.39 20.17 -4.60
C LEU A 373 0.27 20.19 -5.64
N GLU A 374 0.56 20.48 -6.89
CA GLU A 374 -0.39 20.39 -8.01
C GLU A 374 -0.60 18.93 -8.45
N PHE A 375 0.32 18.03 -8.06
CA PHE A 375 0.34 16.63 -8.50
C PHE A 375 0.01 15.62 -7.37
N VAL A 376 0.00 16.02 -6.11
CA VAL A 376 -0.17 15.12 -4.94
C VAL A 376 -1.37 15.43 -4.08
#